data_038079a4a310048cfe93bc269b139a19
#
_entry.id   038079a4a310048cfe93bc269b139a19
#
_cell.length_a   1.000
_cell.length_b   1.000
_cell.length_c   1.000
_cell.angle_alpha   90.00
_cell.angle_beta   90.00
_cell.angle_gamma   90.00
#
_symmetry.space_group_name_H-M   'P 1'
#
loop_
_entity.id
_entity.type
_entity.pdbx_description
1 polymer ?
#
loop_
_entity_poly.entity_id
_entity_poly.type
_entity_poly.pdbx_seq_one_letter_code
_entity_poly.pdbx_strand_id
1 'polypeptide(L)'
;MIEFAVCLPVFLLIAMGTIETCRMIYLRQSLKVAAYECARLAIVPEVTVADLQDQCDVLLMGRNISNYTLHCTPADPSTLNYGEIFITTVEAPASENALVGSWIYGSSTVSESVSIMMEY
;
A
#
# COMPACT_ATOMS: atom_id res chain seq x y z
N MET A 1 -4.72 14.10 -42.58
CA MET A 1 -3.71 13.05 -42.28
C MET A 1 -2.62 13.59 -41.38
N ILE A 2 -1.98 14.72 -41.71
CA ILE A 2 -0.93 15.33 -40.87
C ILE A 2 -1.45 15.79 -39.49
N GLU A 3 -2.67 16.31 -39.44
CA GLU A 3 -3.31 16.76 -38.20
C GLU A 3 -3.49 15.63 -37.19
N PHE A 4 -3.88 14.44 -37.66
CA PHE A 4 -4.02 13.26 -36.81
C PHE A 4 -2.65 12.76 -36.28
N ALA A 5 -1.61 12.82 -37.12
CA ALA A 5 -0.26 12.44 -36.74
C ALA A 5 0.33 13.34 -35.62
N VAL A 6 -0.06 14.61 -35.56
CA VAL A 6 0.35 15.54 -34.51
C VAL A 6 -0.46 15.31 -33.21
N CYS A 7 -1.74 14.98 -33.32
CA CYS A 7 -2.57 14.71 -32.15
C CYS A 7 -2.30 13.36 -31.47
N LEU A 8 -1.87 12.35 -32.23
CA LEU A 8 -1.66 11.00 -31.72
C LEU A 8 -0.68 10.93 -30.52
N PRO A 9 0.50 11.57 -30.55
CA PRO A 9 1.41 11.56 -29.41
C PRO A 9 0.79 12.17 -28.14
N VAL A 10 -0.03 13.20 -28.28
CA VAL A 10 -0.71 13.84 -27.14
C VAL A 10 -1.75 12.87 -26.52
N PHE A 11 -2.52 12.17 -27.36
CA PHE A 11 -3.44 11.16 -26.88
C PHE A 11 -2.72 10.01 -26.15
N LEU A 12 -1.59 9.56 -26.67
CA LEU A 12 -0.78 8.52 -26.03
C LEU A 12 -0.27 8.96 -24.67
N LEU A 13 0.22 10.20 -24.55
CA LEU A 13 0.67 10.74 -23.26
C LEU A 13 -0.46 10.80 -22.23
N ILE A 14 -1.65 11.25 -22.65
CA ILE A 14 -2.82 11.28 -21.76
C ILE A 14 -3.22 9.85 -21.34
N ALA A 15 -3.28 8.92 -22.29
CA ALA A 15 -3.61 7.52 -22.01
C ALA A 15 -2.62 6.89 -21.04
N MET A 16 -1.32 7.06 -21.26
CA MET A 16 -0.26 6.57 -20.37
C MET A 16 -0.35 7.20 -18.98
N GLY A 17 -0.58 8.50 -18.89
CA GLY A 17 -0.76 9.20 -17.62
C GLY A 17 -1.99 8.72 -16.83
N THR A 18 -3.11 8.44 -17.51
CA THR A 18 -4.30 7.91 -16.85
C THR A 18 -4.11 6.49 -16.33
N ILE A 19 -3.45 5.62 -17.10
CA ILE A 19 -3.13 4.25 -16.68
C ILE A 19 -2.25 4.27 -15.43
N GLU A 20 -1.21 5.10 -15.44
CA GLU A 20 -0.29 5.22 -14.32
C GLU A 20 -0.98 5.77 -13.06
N THR A 21 -1.84 6.78 -13.21
CA THR A 21 -2.64 7.31 -12.10
C THR A 21 -3.56 6.26 -11.51
N CYS A 22 -4.25 5.48 -12.34
CA CYS A 22 -5.07 4.36 -11.89
C CYS A 22 -4.26 3.32 -11.12
N ARG A 23 -3.04 3.02 -11.57
CA ARG A 23 -2.13 2.08 -10.88
C ARG A 23 -1.73 2.62 -9.51
N MET A 24 -1.43 3.91 -9.39
CA MET A 24 -1.09 4.51 -8.10
C MET A 24 -2.26 4.54 -7.13
N ILE A 25 -3.46 4.81 -7.59
CA ILE A 25 -4.67 4.72 -6.78
C ILE A 25 -4.89 3.27 -6.30
N TYR A 26 -4.71 2.30 -7.18
CA TYR A 26 -4.82 0.88 -6.84
C TYR A 26 -3.77 0.46 -5.78
N LEU A 27 -2.51 0.90 -5.94
CA LEU A 27 -1.45 0.68 -4.97
C LEU A 27 -1.85 1.23 -3.60
N ARG A 28 -2.27 2.49 -3.55
CA ARG A 28 -2.69 3.15 -2.32
C ARG A 28 -3.85 2.44 -1.62
N GLN A 29 -4.87 2.06 -2.36
CA GLN A 29 -6.00 1.30 -1.82
C GLN A 29 -5.58 -0.08 -1.31
N SER A 30 -4.66 -0.74 -2.00
CA SER A 30 -4.17 -2.06 -1.60
C SER A 30 -3.35 -1.99 -0.31
N LEU A 31 -2.50 -0.99 -0.15
CA LEU A 31 -1.75 -0.75 1.09
C LEU A 31 -2.69 -0.45 2.25
N LYS A 32 -3.73 0.34 2.01
CA LYS A 32 -4.73 0.66 3.02
C LYS A 32 -5.52 -0.57 3.49
N VAL A 33 -5.91 -1.44 2.57
CA VAL A 33 -6.58 -2.70 2.90
C VAL A 33 -5.65 -3.60 3.70
N ALA A 34 -4.38 -3.73 3.31
CA ALA A 34 -3.41 -4.51 4.05
C ALA A 34 -3.19 -3.96 5.47
N ALA A 35 -3.02 -2.65 5.62
CA ALA A 35 -2.88 -2.00 6.92
C ALA A 35 -4.12 -2.23 7.82
N TYR A 36 -5.31 -2.17 7.25
CA TYR A 36 -6.56 -2.42 7.97
C TYR A 36 -6.68 -3.87 8.45
N GLU A 37 -6.41 -4.84 7.58
CA GLU A 37 -6.49 -6.26 7.94
C GLU A 37 -5.40 -6.63 8.96
N CYS A 38 -4.19 -6.09 8.84
CA CYS A 38 -3.15 -6.28 9.84
C CYS A 38 -3.53 -5.66 11.20
N ALA A 39 -4.09 -4.44 11.20
CA ALA A 39 -4.57 -3.81 12.43
C ALA A 39 -5.70 -4.62 13.08
N ARG A 40 -6.62 -5.14 12.27
CA ARG A 40 -7.71 -6.02 12.74
C ARG A 40 -7.20 -7.33 13.33
N LEU A 41 -6.17 -7.92 12.72
CA LEU A 41 -5.56 -9.15 13.22
C LEU A 41 -4.84 -8.91 14.55
N ALA A 42 -4.21 -7.74 14.72
CA ALA A 42 -3.49 -7.37 15.94
C ALA A 42 -4.36 -7.33 17.20
N ILE A 43 -5.69 -7.22 17.05
CA ILE A 43 -6.64 -7.26 18.19
C ILE A 43 -6.81 -8.69 18.71
N VAL A 44 -6.51 -9.71 17.91
CA VAL A 44 -6.70 -11.11 18.34
C VAL A 44 -5.61 -11.47 19.36
N PRO A 45 -6.00 -12.06 20.52
CA PRO A 45 -5.02 -12.48 21.52
C PRO A 45 -3.99 -13.46 20.96
N GLU A 46 -2.76 -13.37 21.45
CA GLU A 46 -1.64 -14.26 21.09
C GLU A 46 -1.09 -14.10 19.65
N VAL A 47 -1.57 -13.11 18.90
CA VAL A 47 -1.04 -12.82 17.57
C VAL A 47 0.34 -12.16 17.68
N THR A 48 1.27 -12.65 16.88
CA THR A 48 2.66 -12.15 16.80
C THR A 48 2.85 -11.23 15.58
N VAL A 49 3.94 -10.47 15.59
CA VAL A 49 4.33 -9.64 14.44
C VAL A 49 4.56 -10.49 13.18
N ALA A 50 5.02 -11.73 13.34
CA ALA A 50 5.21 -12.66 12.23
C ALA A 50 3.87 -13.00 11.55
N ASP A 51 2.80 -13.20 12.32
CA ASP A 51 1.47 -13.46 11.78
C ASP A 51 0.92 -12.26 11.01
N LEU A 52 1.21 -11.04 11.48
CA LEU A 52 0.86 -9.81 10.77
C LEU A 52 1.63 -9.68 9.44
N GLN A 53 2.92 -10.05 9.44
CA GLN A 53 3.73 -10.05 8.22
C GLN A 53 3.20 -11.06 7.21
N ASP A 54 2.91 -12.29 7.64
CA ASP A 54 2.36 -13.34 6.78
C ASP A 54 1.01 -12.93 6.18
N GLN A 55 0.15 -12.26 6.95
CA GLN A 55 -1.12 -11.73 6.45
C GLN A 55 -0.91 -10.65 5.39
N CYS A 56 0.03 -9.73 5.62
CA CYS A 56 0.40 -8.71 4.63
C CYS A 56 0.96 -9.35 3.36
N ASP A 57 1.82 -10.37 3.48
CA ASP A 57 2.40 -11.10 2.35
C ASP A 57 1.29 -11.71 1.47
N VAL A 58 0.36 -12.42 2.07
CA VAL A 58 -0.75 -13.04 1.33
C VAL A 58 -1.59 -12.00 0.59
N LEU A 59 -1.93 -10.90 1.26
CA LEU A 59 -2.78 -9.84 0.68
C LEU A 59 -2.07 -9.08 -0.45
N LEU A 60 -0.82 -8.69 -0.24
CA LEU A 60 -0.09 -7.84 -1.18
C LEU A 60 0.47 -8.64 -2.36
N MET A 61 0.91 -9.89 -2.14
CA MET A 61 1.27 -10.80 -3.23
C MET A 61 0.07 -11.11 -4.13
N GLY A 62 -1.10 -11.35 -3.56
CA GLY A 62 -2.35 -11.55 -4.32
C GLY A 62 -2.76 -10.32 -5.13
N ARG A 63 -2.28 -9.13 -4.79
CA ARG A 63 -2.52 -7.87 -5.50
C ARG A 63 -1.36 -7.45 -6.41
N ASN A 64 -0.34 -8.29 -6.53
CA ASN A 64 0.85 -8.04 -7.35
C ASN A 64 1.58 -6.74 -6.95
N ILE A 65 1.78 -6.55 -5.66
CA ILE A 65 2.54 -5.44 -5.07
C ILE A 65 3.85 -5.99 -4.53
N SER A 66 4.95 -5.34 -4.92
CA SER A 66 6.31 -5.76 -4.59
C SER A 66 6.98 -4.77 -3.63
N ASN A 67 7.94 -5.28 -2.86
CA ASN A 67 8.85 -4.49 -2.02
C ASN A 67 8.14 -3.52 -1.05
N TYR A 68 7.15 -4.02 -0.34
CA TYR A 68 6.51 -3.28 0.73
C TYR A 68 7.21 -3.50 2.08
N THR A 69 7.02 -2.57 3.00
CA THR A 69 7.46 -2.66 4.40
C THR A 69 6.29 -2.45 5.34
N LEU A 70 6.26 -3.26 6.40
CA LEU A 70 5.26 -3.17 7.46
C LEU A 70 5.90 -2.56 8.70
N HIS A 71 5.31 -1.50 9.22
CA HIS A 71 5.70 -0.86 10.47
C HIS A 71 4.55 -0.90 11.46
N CYS A 72 4.81 -1.42 12.64
CA CYS A 72 3.85 -1.48 13.74
C CYS A 72 4.30 -0.56 14.89
N THR A 73 3.36 0.16 15.47
CA THR A 73 3.61 1.00 16.65
C THR A 73 2.51 0.78 17.69
N PRO A 74 2.85 0.21 18.87
CA PRO A 74 4.16 -0.34 19.28
C PRO A 74 4.59 -1.55 18.43
N ALA A 75 5.88 -1.89 18.49
CA ALA A 75 6.48 -2.93 17.66
C ALA A 75 5.86 -4.33 17.89
N ASP A 76 5.32 -4.59 19.06
CA ASP A 76 4.70 -5.87 19.43
C ASP A 76 3.27 -5.65 19.92
N PRO A 77 2.25 -6.20 19.23
CA PRO A 77 0.86 -6.07 19.63
C PRO A 77 0.55 -6.73 20.98
N SER A 78 1.32 -7.75 21.38
CA SER A 78 1.11 -8.48 22.65
C SER A 78 1.40 -7.63 23.90
N THR A 79 2.08 -6.51 23.75
CA THR A 79 2.42 -5.60 24.86
C THR A 79 1.34 -4.55 25.16
N LEU A 80 0.31 -4.49 24.33
CA LEU A 80 -0.75 -3.48 24.43
C LEU A 80 -1.77 -3.82 25.53
N ASN A 81 -2.18 -2.77 26.24
CA ASN A 81 -3.22 -2.85 27.24
C ASN A 81 -4.54 -2.30 26.70
N TYR A 82 -5.63 -2.59 27.42
CA TYR A 82 -6.94 -2.03 27.13
C TYR A 82 -6.91 -0.50 26.97
N GLY A 83 -7.45 0.00 25.88
CA GLY A 83 -7.54 1.42 25.58
C GLY A 83 -6.31 2.01 24.90
N GLU A 84 -5.23 1.25 24.71
CA GLU A 84 -4.07 1.71 23.95
C GLU A 84 -4.32 1.61 22.43
N ILE A 85 -3.64 2.48 21.68
CA ILE A 85 -3.79 2.57 20.23
C ILE A 85 -2.65 1.80 19.56
N PHE A 86 -3.03 0.87 18.68
CA PHE A 86 -2.13 0.18 17.77
C PHE A 86 -2.18 0.84 16.38
N ILE A 87 -1.03 1.19 15.85
CA ILE A 87 -0.91 1.81 14.53
C ILE A 87 -0.14 0.87 13.61
N THR A 88 -0.75 0.50 12.51
CA THR A 88 -0.13 -0.28 11.45
C THR A 88 0.09 0.62 10.25
N THR A 89 1.33 0.73 9.78
CA THR A 89 1.70 1.49 8.59
C THR A 89 2.30 0.54 7.57
N VAL A 90 1.78 0.54 6.35
CA VAL A 90 2.31 -0.22 5.22
C VAL A 90 2.80 0.75 4.15
N GLU A 91 4.02 0.57 3.72
CA GLU A 91 4.69 1.42 2.74
C GLU A 91 5.17 0.60 1.55
N ALA A 92 5.11 1.18 0.35
CA ALA A 92 5.68 0.58 -0.84
C ALA A 92 6.24 1.66 -1.78
N PRO A 93 7.37 1.38 -2.47
CA PRO A 93 7.94 2.31 -3.44
C PRO A 93 7.03 2.41 -4.68
N ALA A 94 6.70 3.63 -5.06
CA ALA A 94 5.88 3.88 -6.25
C ALA A 94 6.59 3.42 -7.52
N SER A 95 7.91 3.63 -7.60
CA SER A 95 8.73 3.29 -8.77
C SER A 95 8.70 1.82 -9.14
N GLU A 96 8.68 0.92 -8.17
CA GLU A 96 8.69 -0.53 -8.39
C GLU A 96 7.29 -1.09 -8.68
N ASN A 97 6.26 -0.35 -8.34
CA ASN A 97 4.86 -0.72 -8.56
C ASN A 97 4.21 0.04 -9.73
N ALA A 98 4.96 0.90 -10.40
CA ALA A 98 4.55 1.62 -11.60
C ALA A 98 4.45 0.68 -12.81
N LEU A 99 3.51 0.95 -13.74
CA LEU A 99 3.35 0.18 -14.98
C LEU A 99 4.14 0.77 -16.14
N VAL A 100 4.17 2.07 -16.24
CA VAL A 100 4.75 2.80 -17.39
C VAL A 100 6.17 3.25 -17.11
N GLY A 101 6.58 3.22 -15.86
CA GLY A 101 7.91 3.61 -15.43
C GLY A 101 7.92 4.72 -14.38
N SER A 102 9.04 4.80 -13.68
CA SER A 102 9.22 5.69 -12.53
C SER A 102 9.36 7.18 -12.87
N TRP A 103 9.28 7.56 -14.14
CA TRP A 103 9.52 8.94 -14.57
C TRP A 103 8.46 9.95 -14.11
N ILE A 104 7.24 9.51 -13.84
CA ILE A 104 6.16 10.38 -13.33
C ILE A 104 6.26 10.54 -11.81
N TYR A 105 6.42 9.45 -11.09
CA TYR A 105 6.39 9.44 -9.62
C TYR A 105 7.78 9.37 -8.97
N GLY A 106 8.83 9.17 -9.77
CA GLY A 106 10.23 9.17 -9.32
C GLY A 106 10.48 8.15 -8.20
N SER A 107 11.18 8.57 -7.17
CA SER A 107 11.50 7.78 -5.98
C SER A 107 10.51 7.94 -4.84
N SER A 108 9.27 8.37 -5.12
CA SER A 108 8.26 8.54 -4.07
C SER A 108 7.83 7.22 -3.46
N THR A 109 7.61 7.23 -2.15
CA THR A 109 7.06 6.10 -1.40
C THR A 109 5.60 6.39 -1.07
N VAL A 110 4.75 5.41 -1.28
CA VAL A 110 3.34 5.49 -0.87
C VAL A 110 3.21 4.78 0.47
N SER A 111 2.69 5.49 1.46
CA SER A 111 2.45 4.95 2.80
C SER A 111 0.99 5.14 3.19
N GLU A 112 0.42 4.13 3.82
CA GLU A 112 -0.92 4.19 4.40
C GLU A 112 -0.87 3.61 5.81
N SER A 113 -1.53 4.29 6.75
CA SER A 113 -1.59 3.89 8.15
C SER A 113 -3.03 3.75 8.62
N VAL A 114 -3.23 2.77 9.49
CA VAL A 114 -4.51 2.54 10.18
C VAL A 114 -4.23 2.44 11.67
N SER A 115 -5.01 3.15 12.46
CA SER A 115 -4.98 3.09 13.92
C SER A 115 -6.23 2.37 14.44
N ILE A 116 -6.04 1.47 15.38
CA ILE A 116 -7.11 0.77 16.06
C ILE A 116 -6.87 0.80 17.57
N MET A 117 -7.95 0.85 18.34
CA MET A 117 -7.87 0.80 19.80
C MET A 117 -8.06 -0.63 20.29
N MET A 118 -7.25 -1.05 21.24
CA MET A 118 -7.41 -2.36 21.89
C MET A 118 -8.60 -2.33 22.86
N GLU A 119 -9.52 -3.25 22.66
CA GLU A 119 -10.79 -3.31 23.42
C GLU A 119 -10.80 -4.35 24.55
N TYR A 120 -9.67 -5.05 24.77
CA TYR A 120 -9.53 -6.04 25.86
C TYR A 120 -8.09 -6.12 26.38
#